data_dff0c6a3cc336daa626a6ea3186c91ab
#
_entry.id   dff0c6a3cc336daa626a6ea3186c91ab
#
_cell.length_a   1.000
_cell.length_b   1.000
_cell.length_c   1.000
_cell.angle_alpha   90.00
_cell.angle_beta   90.00
_cell.angle_gamma   90.00
#
_symmetry.space_group_name_H-M   'P 1'
#
loop_
_entity.id
_entity.type
_entity.pdbx_description
1 polymer ?
#
loop_
_entity_poly.entity_id
_entity_poly.type
_entity_poly.pdbx_seq_one_letter_code
_entity_poly.pdbx_strand_id
1 'polypeptide(L)'
;MTFPMEVWMNMLMIESCADAADTIAAGAAGSVEQFIIYMNDKAKELGLSETHVDNAIGLDIGNGYNEMYSTAEDIAKLAKEYMRIWVLADIVAKAEYTVPDCDVLAGRKLESTNYYLTKPELYHSDLFEVIGTKSGRTDAAGTCQVITAKDKDGRKLICCYFGGKSKDTIFKEMTGLLEYCYSNIK
;
A
#
# COMPACT_ATOMS: atom_id res chain seq x y z
N MET A 1 -2.69 0.44 25.30
CA MET A 1 -3.52 -0.29 24.32
C MET A 1 -2.66 -1.37 23.69
N THR A 2 -3.11 -2.61 23.69
CA THR A 2 -2.35 -3.75 23.15
C THR A 2 -3.24 -4.53 22.20
N PHE A 3 -2.79 -4.65 20.94
CA PHE A 3 -3.41 -5.52 19.95
C PHE A 3 -2.40 -6.53 19.42
N PRO A 4 -2.83 -7.69 18.94
CA PRO A 4 -1.98 -8.56 18.13
C PRO A 4 -1.42 -7.83 16.90
N MET A 5 -0.24 -8.24 16.42
CA MET A 5 0.42 -7.65 15.23
C MET A 5 -0.51 -7.61 14.01
N GLU A 6 -1.32 -8.64 13.82
CA GLU A 6 -2.30 -8.72 12.74
C GLU A 6 -3.28 -7.53 12.72
N VAL A 7 -3.76 -7.10 13.89
CA VAL A 7 -4.68 -5.95 13.98
C VAL A 7 -3.99 -4.67 13.52
N TRP A 8 -2.75 -4.42 13.99
CA TRP A 8 -1.95 -3.28 13.58
C TRP A 8 -1.66 -3.28 12.08
N MET A 9 -1.34 -4.45 11.52
CA MET A 9 -1.11 -4.61 10.08
C MET A 9 -2.37 -4.31 9.25
N ASN A 10 -3.56 -4.76 9.69
CA ASN A 10 -4.81 -4.42 9.04
C ASN A 10 -5.10 -2.90 9.14
N MET A 11 -4.90 -2.28 10.29
CA MET A 11 -5.06 -0.82 10.45
C MET A 11 -4.13 -0.03 9.51
N LEU A 12 -2.87 -0.43 9.43
CA LEU A 12 -1.88 0.20 8.55
C LEU A 12 -2.25 0.04 7.08
N MET A 13 -2.54 -1.17 6.64
CA MET A 13 -2.65 -1.46 5.21
C MET A 13 -4.02 -1.12 4.62
N ILE A 14 -5.08 -1.20 5.40
CA ILE A 14 -6.45 -0.94 4.93
C ILE A 14 -6.75 0.57 4.97
N GLU A 15 -6.53 1.24 6.10
CA GLU A 15 -6.90 2.65 6.28
C GLU A 15 -5.70 3.61 6.37
N SER A 16 -4.45 3.10 6.29
CA SER A 16 -3.23 3.90 6.40
C SER A 16 -3.07 4.60 7.76
N CYS A 17 -3.38 3.91 8.87
CA CYS A 17 -3.21 4.46 10.21
C CYS A 17 -1.72 4.68 10.52
N ALA A 18 -1.31 5.94 10.71
CA ALA A 18 0.09 6.29 10.95
C ALA A 18 0.61 5.77 12.31
N ASP A 19 -0.23 5.83 13.34
CA ASP A 19 0.06 5.28 14.67
C ASP A 19 0.30 3.76 14.65
N ALA A 20 -0.38 3.05 13.74
CA ALA A 20 -0.13 1.62 13.53
C ALA A 20 1.26 1.39 12.92
N ALA A 21 1.72 2.24 12.00
CA ALA A 21 3.06 2.12 11.41
C ALA A 21 4.15 2.29 12.48
N ASP A 22 4.08 3.34 13.29
CA ASP A 22 5.04 3.59 14.37
C ASP A 22 5.01 2.50 15.44
N THR A 23 3.81 2.00 15.77
CA THR A 23 3.65 0.89 16.74
C THR A 23 4.31 -0.39 16.21
N ILE A 24 4.10 -0.74 14.93
CA ILE A 24 4.73 -1.89 14.29
C ILE A 24 6.25 -1.70 14.28
N ALA A 25 6.74 -0.53 13.88
CA ALA A 25 8.14 -0.22 13.80
C ALA A 25 8.84 -0.37 15.16
N ALA A 26 8.30 0.27 16.19
CA ALA A 26 8.85 0.18 17.54
C ALA A 26 8.79 -1.25 18.10
N GLY A 27 7.68 -1.95 17.86
CA GLY A 27 7.51 -3.33 18.33
C GLY A 27 8.40 -4.34 17.64
N ALA A 28 8.72 -4.14 16.37
CA ALA A 28 9.54 -5.06 15.58
C ALA A 28 11.06 -4.82 15.74
N ALA A 29 11.48 -3.57 15.96
CA ALA A 29 12.89 -3.19 15.97
C ALA A 29 13.38 -2.57 17.29
N GLY A 30 12.48 -2.39 18.26
CA GLY A 30 12.80 -1.72 19.52
C GLY A 30 12.68 -0.19 19.46
N SER A 31 12.80 0.42 18.27
CA SER A 31 12.52 1.84 18.03
C SER A 31 12.13 2.09 16.57
N VAL A 32 11.50 3.23 16.30
CA VAL A 32 11.15 3.66 14.94
C VAL A 32 12.42 3.93 14.12
N GLU A 33 13.42 4.57 14.71
CA GLU A 33 14.70 4.88 14.06
C GLU A 33 15.41 3.60 13.60
N GLN A 34 15.45 2.58 14.47
CA GLN A 34 16.07 1.29 14.11
C GLN A 34 15.28 0.60 13.00
N PHE A 35 13.95 0.72 13.00
CA PHE A 35 13.11 0.17 11.95
C PHE A 35 13.35 0.84 10.59
N ILE A 36 13.55 2.17 10.55
CA ILE A 36 13.90 2.91 9.34
C ILE A 36 15.22 2.40 8.75
N ILE A 37 16.21 2.09 9.58
CA ILE A 37 17.46 1.46 9.13
C ILE A 37 17.16 0.12 8.46
N TYR A 38 16.34 -0.73 9.09
CA TYR A 38 15.95 -2.03 8.52
C TYR A 38 15.15 -1.87 7.20
N MET A 39 14.29 -0.86 7.08
CA MET A 39 13.58 -0.57 5.83
C MET A 39 14.56 -0.25 4.68
N ASN A 40 15.54 0.62 4.92
CA ASN A 40 16.55 0.99 3.93
C ASN A 40 17.48 -0.19 3.60
N ASP A 41 17.84 -1.01 4.57
CA ASP A 41 18.64 -2.23 4.32
C ASP A 41 17.83 -3.26 3.53
N LYS A 42 16.54 -3.41 3.80
CA LYS A 42 15.65 -4.25 2.99
C LYS A 42 15.50 -3.72 1.56
N ALA A 43 15.41 -2.41 1.37
CA ALA A 43 15.41 -1.81 0.04
C ALA A 43 16.66 -2.19 -0.75
N LYS A 44 17.85 -2.09 -0.14
CA LYS A 44 19.11 -2.52 -0.76
C LYS A 44 19.13 -4.02 -1.08
N GLU A 45 18.68 -4.88 -0.13
CA GLU A 45 18.59 -6.33 -0.32
C GLU A 45 17.70 -6.70 -1.52
N LEU A 46 16.59 -5.97 -1.70
CA LEU A 46 15.65 -6.17 -2.82
C LEU A 46 16.12 -5.51 -4.14
N GLY A 47 17.25 -4.82 -4.12
CA GLY A 47 17.78 -4.12 -5.31
C GLY A 47 16.96 -2.88 -5.69
N LEU A 48 16.34 -2.21 -4.72
CA LEU A 48 15.59 -0.96 -4.90
C LEU A 48 16.58 0.21 -4.83
N SER A 49 17.35 0.42 -5.91
CA SER A 49 18.50 1.34 -5.93
C SER A 49 18.10 2.82 -5.86
N GLU A 50 16.88 3.14 -6.28
CA GLU A 50 16.31 4.49 -6.31
C GLU A 50 15.26 4.68 -5.21
N THR A 51 15.44 3.99 -4.05
CA THR A 51 14.49 4.07 -2.93
C THR A 51 15.22 4.41 -1.64
N HIS A 52 14.74 5.44 -0.97
CA HIS A 52 15.15 5.82 0.37
C HIS A 52 13.94 6.23 1.22
N VAL A 53 13.93 5.82 2.48
CA VAL A 53 12.89 6.18 3.44
C VAL A 53 13.50 6.81 4.69
N ASP A 54 12.85 7.83 5.24
CA ASP A 54 13.28 8.59 6.42
C ASP A 54 12.28 8.52 7.58
N ASN A 55 11.10 7.93 7.33
CA ASN A 55 10.10 7.68 8.36
C ASN A 55 9.27 6.42 8.03
N ALA A 56 8.58 5.87 9.03
CA ALA A 56 7.78 4.66 8.89
C ALA A 56 6.36 4.92 8.36
N ILE A 57 5.88 6.17 8.42
CA ILE A 57 4.47 6.52 8.16
C ILE A 57 4.21 7.02 6.74
N GLY A 58 5.26 7.37 5.98
CA GLY A 58 5.14 7.81 4.60
C GLY A 58 4.59 9.22 4.43
N LEU A 59 4.74 10.10 5.43
CA LEU A 59 4.31 11.49 5.38
C LEU A 59 5.49 12.43 5.16
N ASP A 60 5.20 13.60 4.58
CA ASP A 60 6.16 14.70 4.48
C ASP A 60 6.34 15.31 5.87
N ILE A 61 7.41 14.92 6.59
CA ILE A 61 7.71 15.37 7.95
C ILE A 61 8.90 16.31 7.92
N GLY A 62 8.78 17.46 8.63
CA GLY A 62 9.89 18.40 8.83
C GLY A 62 9.82 19.65 7.97
N ASN A 63 10.92 20.39 7.91
CA ASN A 63 11.02 21.76 7.35
C ASN A 63 11.05 21.82 5.81
N GLY A 64 10.35 20.92 5.13
CA GLY A 64 10.29 20.89 3.65
C GLY A 64 11.45 20.17 2.95
N TYR A 65 12.31 19.51 3.71
CA TYR A 65 13.35 18.61 3.19
C TYR A 65 13.00 17.16 3.54
N ASN A 66 12.11 16.61 2.75
CA ASN A 66 11.82 15.17 2.80
C ASN A 66 12.84 14.49 1.89
N GLU A 67 13.71 13.68 2.45
CA GLU A 67 14.70 12.91 1.67
C GLU A 67 14.11 11.60 1.15
N MET A 68 12.84 11.30 1.47
CA MET A 68 12.18 10.09 1.05
C MET A 68 11.82 10.13 -0.45
N TYR A 69 12.30 9.14 -1.19
CA TYR A 69 12.04 9.01 -2.61
C TYR A 69 11.97 7.55 -3.03
N SER A 70 11.32 7.32 -4.16
CA SER A 70 11.30 6.03 -4.84
C SER A 70 10.93 6.21 -6.31
N THR A 71 10.95 5.11 -7.07
CA THR A 71 10.47 5.04 -8.45
C THR A 71 9.31 4.06 -8.58
N ALA A 72 8.54 4.17 -9.66
CA ALA A 72 7.48 3.22 -9.97
C ALA A 72 8.02 1.80 -10.15
N GLU A 73 9.22 1.66 -10.71
CA GLU A 73 9.89 0.37 -10.90
C GLU A 73 10.24 -0.28 -9.55
N ASP A 74 10.87 0.47 -8.64
CA ASP A 74 11.26 -0.05 -7.33
C ASP A 74 10.04 -0.42 -6.48
N ILE A 75 9.00 0.43 -6.49
CA ILE A 75 7.76 0.12 -5.80
C ILE A 75 7.03 -1.08 -6.41
N ALA A 76 7.10 -1.29 -7.73
CA ALA A 76 6.56 -2.50 -8.34
C ALA A 76 7.32 -3.76 -7.89
N LYS A 77 8.67 -3.69 -7.78
CA LYS A 77 9.48 -4.79 -7.21
C LYS A 77 9.09 -5.07 -5.75
N LEU A 78 8.98 -4.01 -4.94
CA LEU A 78 8.55 -4.13 -3.53
C LEU A 78 7.15 -4.75 -3.41
N ALA A 79 6.20 -4.27 -4.20
CA ALA A 79 4.83 -4.80 -4.22
C ALA A 79 4.80 -6.28 -4.64
N LYS A 80 5.64 -6.68 -5.60
CA LYS A 80 5.79 -8.08 -6.01
C LYS A 80 6.25 -8.96 -4.84
N GLU A 81 7.25 -8.54 -4.08
CA GLU A 81 7.71 -9.29 -2.90
C GLU A 81 6.65 -9.31 -1.79
N TYR A 82 6.00 -8.19 -1.53
CA TYR A 82 4.89 -8.09 -0.59
C TYR A 82 3.77 -9.09 -0.91
N MET A 83 3.34 -9.15 -2.16
CA MET A 83 2.26 -10.04 -2.61
C MET A 83 2.62 -11.53 -2.67
N ARG A 84 3.89 -11.89 -2.47
CA ARG A 84 4.33 -13.31 -2.31
C ARG A 84 4.05 -13.84 -0.92
N ILE A 85 3.92 -12.97 0.07
CA ILE A 85 3.63 -13.33 1.45
C ILE A 85 2.11 -13.38 1.62
N TRP A 86 1.55 -14.59 1.65
CA TRP A 86 0.11 -14.82 1.58
C TRP A 86 -0.68 -14.05 2.66
N VAL A 87 -0.16 -13.95 3.90
CA VAL A 87 -0.81 -13.20 5.00
C VAL A 87 -0.91 -11.71 4.65
N LEU A 88 0.14 -11.14 4.05
CA LEU A 88 0.16 -9.73 3.67
C LEU A 88 -0.75 -9.47 2.47
N ALA A 89 -0.75 -10.38 1.49
CA ALA A 89 -1.63 -10.30 0.32
C ALA A 89 -3.11 -10.37 0.74
N ASP A 90 -3.46 -11.22 1.72
CA ASP A 90 -4.82 -11.31 2.26
C ASP A 90 -5.26 -10.00 2.92
N ILE A 91 -4.39 -9.32 3.65
CA ILE A 91 -4.71 -8.04 4.29
C ILE A 91 -5.10 -6.98 3.24
N VAL A 92 -4.31 -6.81 2.19
CA VAL A 92 -4.53 -5.76 1.18
C VAL A 92 -5.63 -6.05 0.19
N ALA A 93 -6.15 -7.26 0.17
CA ALA A 93 -7.32 -7.66 -0.61
C ALA A 93 -8.66 -7.35 0.08
N LYS A 94 -8.64 -6.98 1.36
CA LYS A 94 -9.86 -6.70 2.13
C LYS A 94 -10.43 -5.32 1.76
N ALA A 95 -11.75 -5.28 1.48
CA ALA A 95 -12.47 -4.02 1.34
C ALA A 95 -12.68 -3.32 2.69
N GLU A 96 -12.79 -4.10 3.76
CA GLU A 96 -13.07 -3.63 5.11
C GLU A 96 -12.45 -4.56 6.17
N TYR A 97 -12.27 -4.03 7.37
CA TYR A 97 -11.82 -4.79 8.53
C TYR A 97 -12.44 -4.21 9.81
N THR A 98 -12.85 -5.06 10.74
CA THR A 98 -13.35 -4.60 12.05
C THR A 98 -12.25 -4.73 13.09
N VAL A 99 -11.76 -3.59 13.59
CA VAL A 99 -10.87 -3.55 14.74
C VAL A 99 -11.65 -4.00 15.96
N PRO A 100 -11.17 -4.97 16.74
CA PRO A 100 -11.86 -5.41 17.95
C PRO A 100 -11.85 -4.34 19.04
N ASP A 101 -12.78 -4.45 19.98
CA ASP A 101 -12.76 -3.67 21.23
C ASP A 101 -11.48 -3.96 22.02
N CYS A 102 -11.01 -2.96 22.74
CA CYS A 102 -9.97 -3.14 23.76
C CYS A 102 -10.28 -2.27 24.99
N ASP A 103 -9.50 -2.44 26.05
CA ASP A 103 -9.75 -1.80 27.37
C ASP A 103 -9.89 -0.27 27.32
N VAL A 104 -9.35 0.39 26.30
CA VAL A 104 -9.27 1.86 26.22
C VAL A 104 -9.92 2.43 24.95
N LEU A 105 -10.35 1.59 24.00
CA LEU A 105 -10.92 2.02 22.73
C LEU A 105 -12.04 1.05 22.29
N ALA A 106 -13.21 1.60 21.96
CA ALA A 106 -14.25 0.86 21.27
C ALA A 106 -13.76 0.45 19.87
N GLY A 107 -14.07 -0.75 19.46
CA GLY A 107 -13.76 -1.25 18.11
C GLY A 107 -14.44 -0.40 17.05
N ARG A 108 -13.83 -0.39 15.87
CA ARG A 108 -14.38 0.35 14.72
C ARG A 108 -14.17 -0.40 13.42
N LYS A 109 -15.05 -0.14 12.48
CA LYS A 109 -14.92 -0.62 11.11
C LYS A 109 -13.94 0.28 10.35
N LEU A 110 -12.96 -0.33 9.69
CA LEU A 110 -12.06 0.30 8.73
C LEU A 110 -12.59 0.03 7.33
N GLU A 111 -12.38 0.98 6.43
CA GLU A 111 -12.70 0.84 5.01
C GLU A 111 -11.43 1.06 4.18
N SER A 112 -11.22 0.21 3.18
CA SER A 112 -10.03 0.29 2.34
C SER A 112 -10.01 1.60 1.55
N THR A 113 -8.83 2.21 1.50
CA THR A 113 -8.59 3.39 0.66
C THR A 113 -8.44 3.06 -0.83
N ASN A 114 -8.45 1.78 -1.17
CA ASN A 114 -8.41 1.28 -2.54
C ASN A 114 -9.82 1.23 -3.14
N TYR A 115 -10.16 2.15 -4.03
CA TYR A 115 -11.49 2.26 -4.62
C TYR A 115 -11.90 1.06 -5.48
N TYR A 116 -10.99 0.28 -6.02
CA TYR A 116 -11.36 -0.98 -6.68
C TYR A 116 -12.05 -1.98 -5.74
N LEU A 117 -11.75 -1.91 -4.44
CA LEU A 117 -12.34 -2.79 -3.44
C LEU A 117 -13.61 -2.19 -2.81
N THR A 118 -13.68 -0.85 -2.68
CA THR A 118 -14.77 -0.17 -1.97
C THR A 118 -15.81 0.47 -2.90
N LYS A 119 -15.49 0.64 -4.18
CA LYS A 119 -16.36 1.21 -5.21
C LYS A 119 -16.25 0.41 -6.52
N PRO A 120 -16.40 -0.93 -6.48
CA PRO A 120 -16.17 -1.77 -7.65
C PRO A 120 -17.11 -1.41 -8.82
N GLU A 121 -18.30 -0.87 -8.56
CA GLU A 121 -19.24 -0.43 -9.58
C GLU A 121 -18.71 0.70 -10.48
N LEU A 122 -17.72 1.48 -10.01
CA LEU A 122 -17.12 2.59 -10.76
C LEU A 122 -15.88 2.19 -11.57
N TYR A 123 -15.19 1.12 -11.14
CA TYR A 123 -13.86 0.75 -11.65
C TYR A 123 -13.77 -0.73 -12.05
N HIS A 124 -14.90 -1.37 -12.29
CA HIS A 124 -14.95 -2.77 -12.72
C HIS A 124 -14.33 -2.98 -14.11
N SER A 125 -13.70 -4.13 -14.29
CA SER A 125 -13.27 -4.64 -15.59
C SER A 125 -13.56 -6.13 -15.69
N ASP A 126 -14.04 -6.58 -16.85
CA ASP A 126 -14.25 -8.01 -17.14
C ASP A 126 -12.93 -8.76 -17.42
N LEU A 127 -11.82 -8.05 -17.55
CA LEU A 127 -10.51 -8.62 -17.89
C LEU A 127 -9.69 -9.01 -16.66
N PHE A 128 -9.96 -8.38 -15.51
CA PHE A 128 -9.19 -8.62 -14.29
C PHE A 128 -9.97 -8.28 -13.02
N GLU A 129 -9.55 -8.86 -11.92
CA GLU A 129 -9.91 -8.45 -10.56
C GLU A 129 -8.72 -7.79 -9.86
N VAL A 130 -8.97 -6.78 -9.02
CA VAL A 130 -7.94 -6.17 -8.18
C VAL A 130 -7.86 -6.90 -6.85
N ILE A 131 -6.65 -7.34 -6.49
CA ILE A 131 -6.33 -8.11 -5.29
C ILE A 131 -5.42 -7.37 -4.30
N GLY A 132 -5.25 -6.08 -4.47
CA GLY A 132 -4.43 -5.18 -3.63
C GLY A 132 -3.96 -3.98 -4.47
N THR A 133 -3.12 -3.03 -4.02
CA THR A 133 -2.20 -3.18 -2.88
C THR A 133 -2.33 -1.99 -1.92
N LYS A 134 -1.87 -0.78 -2.31
CA LYS A 134 -1.79 0.36 -1.38
C LYS A 134 -1.96 1.70 -2.08
N SER A 135 -2.66 2.62 -1.42
CA SER A 135 -2.74 4.03 -1.79
C SER A 135 -1.95 4.91 -0.83
N GLY A 136 -1.56 6.08 -1.28
CA GLY A 136 -0.94 7.12 -0.47
C GLY A 136 -1.21 8.50 -1.06
N ARG A 137 -1.12 9.51 -0.22
CA ARG A 137 -1.19 10.90 -0.65
C ARG A 137 -0.45 11.79 0.33
N THR A 138 0.40 12.66 -0.21
CA THR A 138 0.95 13.83 0.47
C THR A 138 0.85 15.03 -0.45
N ASP A 139 1.11 16.22 0.07
CA ASP A 139 1.09 17.42 -0.78
C ASP A 139 2.26 17.44 -1.77
N ALA A 140 3.42 16.92 -1.39
CA ALA A 140 4.58 16.81 -2.26
C ALA A 140 4.44 15.69 -3.31
N ALA A 141 4.01 14.50 -2.89
CA ALA A 141 3.92 13.34 -3.78
C ALA A 141 2.66 13.33 -4.67
N GLY A 142 1.63 14.14 -4.33
CA GLY A 142 0.31 14.00 -4.94
C GLY A 142 -0.37 12.70 -4.53
N THR A 143 -1.36 12.26 -5.30
CA THR A 143 -2.00 10.96 -5.07
C THR A 143 -1.19 9.86 -5.72
N CYS A 144 -0.88 8.80 -4.96
CA CYS A 144 -0.10 7.65 -5.39
C CYS A 144 -0.91 6.37 -5.19
N GLN A 145 -0.81 5.44 -6.12
CA GLN A 145 -1.51 4.17 -6.07
C GLN A 145 -0.65 3.04 -6.61
N VAL A 146 -0.66 1.94 -5.90
CA VAL A 146 -0.13 0.65 -6.37
C VAL A 146 -1.28 -0.35 -6.41
N ILE A 147 -1.46 -0.99 -7.55
CA ILE A 147 -2.50 -1.99 -7.78
C ILE A 147 -1.84 -3.30 -8.17
N THR A 148 -2.28 -4.39 -7.55
CA THR A 148 -2.05 -5.75 -8.06
C THR A 148 -3.38 -6.27 -8.59
N ALA A 149 -3.39 -6.59 -9.86
CA ALA A 149 -4.54 -7.16 -10.56
C ALA A 149 -4.23 -8.60 -11.01
N LYS A 150 -5.28 -9.41 -11.18
CA LYS A 150 -5.18 -10.80 -11.62
C LYS A 150 -6.28 -11.09 -12.64
N ASP A 151 -5.94 -11.69 -13.77
CA ASP A 151 -6.94 -12.17 -14.75
C ASP A 151 -7.47 -13.56 -14.38
N LYS A 152 -8.43 -14.04 -15.17
CA LYS A 152 -9.07 -15.37 -15.02
C LYS A 152 -8.10 -16.56 -15.13
N ASP A 153 -6.97 -16.36 -15.83
CA ASP A 153 -5.95 -17.38 -16.03
C ASP A 153 -4.87 -17.34 -14.92
N GLY A 154 -5.03 -16.45 -13.94
CA GLY A 154 -4.15 -16.29 -12.79
C GLY A 154 -2.91 -15.42 -13.06
N ARG A 155 -2.81 -14.80 -14.25
CA ARG A 155 -1.71 -13.89 -14.59
C ARG A 155 -1.88 -12.61 -13.77
N LYS A 156 -0.80 -12.22 -13.08
CA LYS A 156 -0.79 -11.03 -12.21
C LYS A 156 -0.01 -9.90 -12.85
N LEU A 157 -0.57 -8.70 -12.77
CA LEU A 157 0.11 -7.46 -13.13
C LEU A 157 0.14 -6.51 -11.93
N ILE A 158 1.23 -5.76 -11.82
CA ILE A 158 1.37 -4.67 -10.84
C ILE A 158 1.44 -3.36 -11.62
N CYS A 159 0.56 -2.44 -11.27
CA CYS A 159 0.50 -1.11 -11.85
C CYS A 159 0.79 -0.07 -10.76
N CYS A 160 1.74 0.82 -11.01
CA CYS A 160 2.10 1.93 -10.12
C CYS A 160 1.79 3.26 -10.79
N TYR A 161 1.15 4.17 -10.06
CA TYR A 161 0.86 5.53 -10.49
C TYR A 161 1.22 6.51 -9.39
N PHE A 162 2.04 7.51 -9.71
CA PHE A 162 2.49 8.54 -8.76
C PHE A 162 2.19 9.93 -9.28
N GLY A 163 2.04 10.90 -8.37
CA GLY A 163 1.86 12.30 -8.73
C GLY A 163 0.49 12.66 -9.29
N GLY A 164 -0.52 11.84 -9.05
CA GLY A 164 -1.85 12.09 -9.57
C GLY A 164 -2.57 13.24 -8.88
N LYS A 165 -3.42 13.94 -9.63
CA LYS A 165 -4.20 15.08 -9.12
C LYS A 165 -5.37 14.68 -8.24
N SER A 166 -6.01 13.56 -8.56
CA SER A 166 -7.16 13.03 -7.81
C SER A 166 -7.22 11.51 -7.86
N LYS A 167 -7.89 10.91 -6.87
CA LYS A 167 -8.14 9.46 -6.87
C LYS A 167 -8.93 9.03 -8.12
N ASP A 168 -10.02 9.70 -8.45
CA ASP A 168 -10.88 9.30 -9.58
C ASP A 168 -10.12 9.28 -10.90
N THR A 169 -9.25 10.26 -11.16
CA THR A 169 -8.42 10.29 -12.35
C THR A 169 -7.48 9.10 -12.40
N ILE A 170 -6.74 8.85 -11.30
CA ILE A 170 -5.78 7.76 -11.23
C ILE A 170 -6.46 6.41 -11.45
N PHE A 171 -7.58 6.15 -10.77
CA PHE A 171 -8.26 4.85 -10.88
C PHE A 171 -8.76 4.61 -12.31
N LYS A 172 -9.29 5.63 -12.99
CA LYS A 172 -9.71 5.52 -14.40
C LYS A 172 -8.55 5.25 -15.34
N GLU A 173 -7.45 5.99 -15.18
CA GLU A 173 -6.26 5.83 -16.02
C GLU A 173 -5.58 4.47 -15.79
N MET A 174 -5.49 4.01 -14.54
CA MET A 174 -4.96 2.68 -14.21
C MET A 174 -5.85 1.55 -14.74
N THR A 175 -7.18 1.69 -14.70
CA THR A 175 -8.09 0.72 -15.31
C THR A 175 -7.80 0.59 -16.80
N GLY A 176 -7.76 1.70 -17.54
CA GLY A 176 -7.46 1.67 -18.98
C GLY A 176 -6.08 1.08 -19.30
N LEU A 177 -5.06 1.39 -18.48
CA LEU A 177 -3.71 0.82 -18.65
C LEU A 177 -3.72 -0.70 -18.40
N LEU A 178 -4.37 -1.17 -17.36
CA LEU A 178 -4.47 -2.59 -17.04
C LEU A 178 -5.25 -3.34 -18.14
N GLU A 179 -6.36 -2.79 -18.64
CA GLU A 179 -7.13 -3.36 -19.75
C GLU A 179 -6.28 -3.47 -21.03
N TYR A 180 -5.51 -2.43 -21.34
CA TYR A 180 -4.57 -2.47 -22.45
C TYR A 180 -3.53 -3.59 -22.26
N CYS A 181 -2.92 -3.68 -21.08
CA CYS A 181 -1.90 -4.69 -20.79
C CYS A 181 -2.48 -6.11 -20.87
N TYR A 182 -3.63 -6.38 -20.27
CA TYR A 182 -4.24 -7.70 -20.32
C TYR A 182 -4.69 -8.11 -21.73
N SER A 183 -5.06 -7.14 -22.57
CA SER A 183 -5.46 -7.40 -23.96
C SER A 183 -4.30 -7.61 -24.91
N ASN A 184 -3.13 -7.00 -24.65
CA ASN A 184 -2.05 -6.91 -25.63
C ASN A 184 -0.73 -7.56 -25.21
N ILE A 185 -0.48 -7.77 -23.92
CA ILE A 185 0.75 -8.39 -23.43
C ILE A 185 0.47 -9.86 -23.13
N LYS A 186 1.15 -10.76 -23.83
CA LYS A 186 1.06 -12.22 -23.65
C LYS A 186 2.05 -12.72 -22.61
#